data_a6f593387fd98f8374c9371840ef5d66
#
_entry.id   a6f593387fd98f8374c9371840ef5d66
#
_cell.length_a   1.000
_cell.length_b   1.000
_cell.length_c   1.000
_cell.angle_alpha   90.00
_cell.angle_beta   90.00
_cell.angle_gamma   90.00
#
_symmetry.space_group_name_H-M   'P 1'
#
loop_
_entity.id
_entity.type
_entity.pdbx_description
1 polymer ?
#
loop_
_entity_poly.entity_id
_entity_poly.type
_entity_poly.pdbx_seq_one_letter_code
_entity_poly.pdbx_strand_id
1 'polypeptide(L)'
;MPHSPLLLIKEKQMYQLRIIAGPCQHESLSQSSHIAEKCKAICDKHGVEYIFKASFDKANRSSLGNKRGVGLANTLNDFKLIKEVHGVKTLTDVHDIDQIEMITTYFNECVDVLQIPAFLCRQTDLVQAACATDKIVNIKKGQFLAPWDMKGILSKCDEAKELWITERGTSFGYNNLVVDFTGIDYMLNNFRVPVVFDATHSVQKPGGLGGSSGGNRDYVPGLCRAASALGVTNFFLEVHPDPDNAPSDGPNMLRLDDFESVVADIATINAVV
;
A
#
# COMPACT_ATOMS: atom_id res chain seq x y z
N MET A 1 -17.56 -33.17 -7.60
CA MET A 1 -16.69 -32.04 -7.20
C MET A 1 -17.50 -31.18 -6.27
N PRO A 2 -17.12 -30.96 -5.00
CA PRO A 2 -17.89 -30.10 -4.12
C PRO A 2 -17.70 -28.66 -4.55
N HIS A 3 -18.78 -27.95 -4.78
CA HIS A 3 -18.82 -26.52 -5.04
C HIS A 3 -18.29 -25.76 -3.82
N SER A 4 -17.26 -24.94 -4.05
CA SER A 4 -16.73 -24.03 -3.05
C SER A 4 -17.84 -23.10 -2.52
N PRO A 5 -17.99 -22.91 -1.20
CA PRO A 5 -19.08 -22.11 -0.61
C PRO A 5 -18.88 -20.58 -0.74
N LEU A 6 -18.17 -20.12 -1.76
CA LEU A 6 -17.74 -18.73 -1.95
C LEU A 6 -18.73 -17.84 -2.72
N LEU A 7 -19.96 -18.33 -2.98
CA LEU A 7 -21.00 -17.60 -3.73
C LEU A 7 -22.27 -17.47 -2.88
N LEU A 8 -22.26 -16.63 -1.85
CA LEU A 8 -23.48 -16.16 -1.20
C LEU A 8 -23.44 -14.64 -1.06
N ILE A 9 -24.56 -14.04 -1.45
CA ILE A 9 -24.91 -12.62 -1.50
C ILE A 9 -24.37 -11.85 -0.29
N LYS A 10 -23.65 -10.77 -0.54
CA LYS A 10 -23.07 -9.86 0.43
C LYS A 10 -24.16 -9.22 1.32
N GLU A 11 -24.13 -9.48 2.62
CA GLU A 11 -24.32 -8.37 3.55
C GLU A 11 -23.13 -7.41 3.32
N LYS A 12 -23.41 -6.13 3.02
CA LYS A 12 -22.36 -5.10 2.81
C LYS A 12 -21.56 -5.05 4.12
N GLN A 13 -20.42 -5.75 4.14
CA GLN A 13 -19.52 -5.70 5.28
C GLN A 13 -19.02 -4.27 5.31
N MET A 14 -19.49 -3.48 6.27
CA MET A 14 -19.01 -2.11 6.47
C MET A 14 -17.57 -2.19 6.93
N TYR A 15 -16.66 -2.17 5.95
CA TYR A 15 -15.24 -2.05 6.26
C TYR A 15 -14.99 -0.65 6.81
N GLN A 16 -14.30 -0.60 7.94
CA GLN A 16 -13.81 0.67 8.48
C GLN A 16 -12.96 1.37 7.41
N LEU A 17 -13.20 2.67 7.22
CA LEU A 17 -12.36 3.48 6.33
C LEU A 17 -10.93 3.50 6.85
N ARG A 18 -9.97 3.17 5.97
CA ARG A 18 -8.56 2.99 6.33
C ARG A 18 -7.66 3.70 5.36
N ILE A 19 -6.64 4.37 5.88
CA ILE A 19 -5.57 4.98 5.09
C ILE A 19 -4.22 4.43 5.54
N ILE A 20 -3.50 3.85 4.60
CA ILE A 20 -2.10 3.46 4.71
C ILE A 20 -1.30 4.62 4.13
N ALA A 21 -0.54 5.34 4.96
CA ALA A 21 0.26 6.46 4.46
C ALA A 21 1.60 6.63 5.19
N GLY A 22 2.56 7.24 4.49
CA GLY A 22 3.89 7.53 5.00
C GLY A 22 4.86 7.85 3.86
N PRO A 23 6.16 8.06 4.13
CA PRO A 23 7.13 8.30 3.09
C PRO A 23 7.33 7.04 2.24
N CYS A 24 7.68 7.23 0.98
CA CYS A 24 7.98 6.12 0.10
C CYS A 24 9.06 5.20 0.70
N GLN A 25 10.15 5.82 1.19
CA GLN A 25 11.31 5.18 1.80
C GLN A 25 11.57 5.79 3.18
N HIS A 26 11.92 4.96 4.16
CA HIS A 26 12.37 5.46 5.46
C HIS A 26 13.74 6.15 5.31
N GLU A 27 13.83 7.38 5.83
CA GLU A 27 15.05 8.20 5.75
C GLU A 27 15.66 8.44 7.13
N SER A 28 14.82 8.72 8.13
CA SER A 28 15.21 8.91 9.52
C SER A 28 14.01 8.81 10.47
N LEU A 29 14.28 8.49 11.72
CA LEU A 29 13.26 8.47 12.78
C LEU A 29 12.52 9.82 12.89
N SER A 30 13.25 10.93 12.91
CA SER A 30 12.67 12.26 13.08
C SER A 30 11.65 12.59 11.98
N GLN A 31 12.00 12.36 10.71
CA GLN A 31 11.12 12.63 9.57
C GLN A 31 9.91 11.68 9.58
N SER A 32 10.14 10.37 9.74
CA SER A 32 9.07 9.38 9.73
C SER A 32 8.11 9.56 10.90
N SER A 33 8.62 9.91 12.10
CA SER A 33 7.80 10.21 13.27
C SER A 33 6.95 11.48 13.05
N HIS A 34 7.52 12.52 12.45
CA HIS A 34 6.77 13.74 12.10
C HIS A 34 5.63 13.45 11.10
N ILE A 35 5.90 12.65 10.06
CA ILE A 35 4.88 12.26 9.09
C ILE A 35 3.80 11.42 9.78
N ALA A 36 4.18 10.44 10.59
CA ALA A 36 3.24 9.59 11.33
C ALA A 36 2.33 10.40 12.25
N GLU A 37 2.89 11.35 13.01
CA GLU A 37 2.15 12.26 13.88
C GLU A 37 1.09 13.06 13.11
N LYS A 38 1.49 13.72 12.02
CA LYS A 38 0.59 14.54 11.21
C LYS A 38 -0.52 13.71 10.56
N CYS A 39 -0.14 12.60 9.93
CA CYS A 39 -1.11 11.71 9.27
C CYS A 39 -2.10 11.12 10.28
N LYS A 40 -1.62 10.68 11.46
CA LYS A 40 -2.47 10.15 12.54
C LYS A 40 -3.47 11.20 13.01
N ALA A 41 -3.01 12.42 13.33
CA ALA A 41 -3.89 13.48 13.80
C ALA A 41 -4.97 13.84 12.77
N ILE A 42 -4.63 13.87 11.48
CA ILE A 42 -5.59 14.12 10.39
C ILE A 42 -6.59 12.96 10.28
N CYS A 43 -6.12 11.71 10.27
CA CYS A 43 -7.01 10.56 10.17
C CYS A 43 -7.95 10.46 11.37
N ASP A 44 -7.47 10.71 12.60
CA ASP A 44 -8.31 10.73 13.81
C ASP A 44 -9.40 11.80 13.73
N LYS A 45 -9.09 12.99 13.25
CA LYS A 45 -10.05 14.09 13.04
C LYS A 45 -11.20 13.69 12.14
N HIS A 46 -10.95 12.82 11.15
CA HIS A 46 -11.94 12.35 10.18
C HIS A 46 -12.49 10.94 10.49
N GLY A 47 -12.15 10.34 11.62
CA GLY A 47 -12.64 9.01 12.03
C GLY A 47 -12.11 7.87 11.17
N VAL A 48 -10.90 8.01 10.62
CA VAL A 48 -10.25 7.06 9.69
C VAL A 48 -9.19 6.26 10.42
N GLU A 49 -9.12 4.94 10.21
CA GLU A 49 -8.00 4.12 10.68
C GLU A 49 -6.74 4.49 9.91
N TYR A 50 -5.65 4.77 10.63
CA TYR A 50 -4.38 5.10 10.05
C TYR A 50 -3.35 3.99 10.27
N ILE A 51 -2.60 3.66 9.20
CA ILE A 51 -1.45 2.74 9.24
C ILE A 51 -0.23 3.47 8.66
N PHE A 52 0.83 3.56 9.45
CA PHE A 52 2.09 4.13 8.98
C PHE A 52 2.80 3.18 8.02
N LYS A 53 3.26 3.68 6.88
CA LYS A 53 4.02 2.89 5.90
C LYS A 53 5.32 3.55 5.51
N ALA A 54 6.42 2.79 5.54
CA ALA A 54 7.64 3.13 4.83
C ALA A 54 8.39 1.85 4.41
N SER A 55 9.20 1.95 3.35
CA SER A 55 10.08 0.84 2.91
C SER A 55 11.45 0.99 3.55
N PHE A 56 12.02 -0.10 4.04
CA PHE A 56 13.39 -0.14 4.55
C PHE A 56 14.43 -0.25 3.44
N ASP A 57 14.01 -0.77 2.27
CA ASP A 57 14.81 -0.96 1.08
C ASP A 57 13.96 -0.77 -0.18
N LYS A 58 14.56 -0.25 -1.23
CA LYS A 58 13.99 -0.19 -2.57
C LYS A 58 14.76 -1.16 -3.47
N ALA A 59 14.44 -2.46 -3.34
CA ALA A 59 15.17 -3.55 -3.98
C ALA A 59 15.06 -3.54 -5.52
N ASN A 60 14.00 -2.93 -6.08
CA ASN A 60 13.71 -2.92 -7.52
C ASN A 60 13.95 -1.57 -8.21
N ARG A 61 15.01 -0.86 -7.82
CA ARG A 61 15.41 0.40 -8.45
C ARG A 61 15.74 0.24 -9.93
N SER A 62 15.37 1.24 -10.73
CA SER A 62 15.72 1.31 -12.16
C SER A 62 17.21 1.56 -12.41
N SER A 63 17.96 2.08 -11.44
CA SER A 63 19.38 2.41 -11.56
C SER A 63 20.16 2.00 -10.32
N LEU A 64 21.36 1.45 -10.50
CA LEU A 64 22.28 1.05 -9.42
C LEU A 64 22.73 2.21 -8.53
N GLY A 65 22.78 3.44 -9.06
CA GLY A 65 23.22 4.62 -8.33
C GLY A 65 22.18 5.17 -7.34
N ASN A 66 20.95 4.70 -7.36
CA ASN A 66 19.89 5.21 -6.50
C ASN A 66 20.01 4.67 -5.06
N LYS A 67 19.69 5.53 -4.08
CA LYS A 67 19.70 5.15 -2.67
C LYS A 67 18.68 4.03 -2.42
N ARG A 68 19.09 2.96 -1.77
CA ARG A 68 18.23 1.82 -1.47
C ARG A 68 17.46 1.98 -0.16
N GLY A 69 17.99 2.67 0.82
CA GLY A 69 17.38 2.85 2.13
C GLY A 69 18.41 2.74 3.25
N VAL A 70 17.92 2.79 4.50
CA VAL A 70 18.77 2.68 5.71
C VAL A 70 18.90 1.24 6.22
N GLY A 71 18.25 0.30 5.55
CA GLY A 71 18.30 -1.13 5.86
C GLY A 71 17.24 -1.57 6.88
N LEU A 72 17.00 -2.90 6.91
CA LEU A 72 15.90 -3.50 7.65
C LEU A 72 15.97 -3.22 9.15
N ALA A 73 17.07 -3.58 9.82
CA ALA A 73 17.17 -3.49 11.28
C ALA A 73 17.00 -2.06 11.81
N ASN A 74 17.64 -1.07 11.16
CA ASN A 74 17.53 0.33 11.56
C ASN A 74 16.09 0.83 11.40
N THR A 75 15.48 0.55 10.25
CA THR A 75 14.09 0.95 9.97
C THR A 75 13.12 0.33 10.98
N LEU A 76 13.26 -0.95 11.30
CA LEU A 76 12.34 -1.63 12.20
C LEU A 76 12.50 -1.20 13.66
N ASN A 77 13.70 -0.86 14.11
CA ASN A 77 13.90 -0.23 15.41
C ASN A 77 13.20 1.14 15.48
N ASP A 78 13.29 1.94 14.42
CA ASP A 78 12.58 3.22 14.33
C ASP A 78 11.05 3.01 14.27
N PHE A 79 10.56 1.98 13.58
CA PHE A 79 9.13 1.62 13.56
C PHE A 79 8.60 1.28 14.96
N LYS A 80 9.39 0.58 15.78
CA LYS A 80 9.01 0.31 17.17
C LYS A 80 8.74 1.59 17.92
N LEU A 81 9.65 2.56 17.82
CA LEU A 81 9.50 3.87 18.47
C LEU A 81 8.29 4.64 17.92
N ILE A 82 8.06 4.64 16.60
CA ILE A 82 6.90 5.27 15.97
C ILE A 82 5.60 4.65 16.49
N LYS A 83 5.52 3.31 16.61
CA LYS A 83 4.36 2.62 17.19
C LYS A 83 4.13 3.01 18.64
N GLU A 84 5.17 3.00 19.46
CA GLU A 84 5.08 3.33 20.89
C GLU A 84 4.64 4.78 21.12
N VAL A 85 5.17 5.72 20.33
CA VAL A 85 4.87 7.16 20.50
C VAL A 85 3.50 7.54 19.94
N HIS A 86 3.14 7.02 18.78
CA HIS A 86 1.92 7.47 18.06
C HIS A 86 0.74 6.48 18.15
N GLY A 87 0.94 5.27 18.68
CA GLY A 87 -0.13 4.27 18.78
C GLY A 87 -0.66 3.80 17.43
N VAL A 88 0.21 3.69 16.42
CA VAL A 88 -0.15 3.32 15.04
C VAL A 88 0.29 1.91 14.69
N LYS A 89 -0.44 1.25 13.78
CA LYS A 89 0.07 0.07 13.09
C LYS A 89 1.11 0.47 12.05
N THR A 90 1.98 -0.46 11.71
CA THR A 90 3.05 -0.23 10.73
C THR A 90 3.00 -1.25 9.60
N LEU A 91 3.38 -0.79 8.40
CA LEU A 91 3.47 -1.59 7.19
C LEU A 91 4.83 -1.38 6.51
N THR A 92 5.46 -2.47 6.07
CA THR A 92 6.65 -2.41 5.20
C THR A 92 6.63 -3.46 4.11
N ASP A 93 7.37 -3.23 3.02
CA ASP A 93 7.53 -4.22 1.95
C ASP A 93 8.55 -5.29 2.36
N VAL A 94 8.36 -6.51 1.84
CA VAL A 94 9.34 -7.61 1.91
C VAL A 94 9.63 -8.12 0.50
N HIS A 95 10.89 -8.52 0.24
CA HIS A 95 11.34 -8.87 -1.11
C HIS A 95 11.85 -10.32 -1.22
N ASP A 96 12.14 -10.95 -0.09
CA ASP A 96 12.60 -12.34 0.01
C ASP A 96 12.14 -12.99 1.34
N ILE A 97 12.32 -14.30 1.44
CA ILE A 97 11.88 -15.08 2.60
C ILE A 97 12.75 -14.76 3.84
N ASP A 98 14.03 -14.51 3.65
CA ASP A 98 14.95 -14.22 4.77
C ASP A 98 14.51 -12.94 5.50
N GLN A 99 14.00 -11.94 4.77
CA GLN A 99 13.45 -10.72 5.38
C GLN A 99 12.19 -11.00 6.21
N ILE A 100 11.32 -11.90 5.75
CA ILE A 100 10.13 -12.32 6.50
C ILE A 100 10.57 -13.04 7.79
N GLU A 101 11.51 -13.96 7.70
CA GLU A 101 12.05 -14.69 8.84
C GLU A 101 12.73 -13.74 9.86
N MET A 102 13.51 -12.78 9.38
CA MET A 102 14.12 -11.77 10.25
C MET A 102 13.07 -10.93 10.97
N ILE A 103 12.02 -10.48 10.26
CA ILE A 103 10.95 -9.67 10.84
C ILE A 103 10.23 -10.48 11.92
N THR A 104 9.81 -11.69 11.63
CA THR A 104 9.01 -12.51 12.55
C THR A 104 9.82 -13.01 13.74
N THR A 105 11.13 -13.23 13.58
CA THR A 105 12.00 -13.73 14.65
C THR A 105 12.50 -12.62 15.58
N TYR A 106 12.92 -11.49 15.03
CA TYR A 106 13.64 -10.45 15.79
C TYR A 106 12.90 -9.12 15.92
N PHE A 107 11.93 -8.86 15.03
CA PHE A 107 11.24 -7.58 14.93
C PHE A 107 9.71 -7.76 14.87
N ASN A 108 9.22 -8.85 15.45
CA ASN A 108 7.80 -9.23 15.33
C ASN A 108 6.85 -8.12 15.78
N GLU A 109 7.18 -7.40 16.84
CA GLU A 109 6.37 -6.29 17.36
C GLU A 109 6.45 -5.01 16.53
N CYS A 110 7.45 -4.90 15.64
CA CYS A 110 7.71 -3.69 14.88
C CYS A 110 6.84 -3.56 13.63
N VAL A 111 6.28 -4.67 13.11
CA VAL A 111 5.53 -4.71 11.86
C VAL A 111 4.19 -5.41 12.07
N ASP A 112 3.11 -4.78 11.64
CA ASP A 112 1.75 -5.35 11.69
C ASP A 112 1.32 -5.89 10.32
N VAL A 113 1.80 -5.27 9.24
CA VAL A 113 1.42 -5.62 7.87
C VAL A 113 2.66 -5.84 7.01
N LEU A 114 2.77 -7.03 6.42
CA LEU A 114 3.76 -7.35 5.40
C LEU A 114 3.18 -7.03 4.02
N GLN A 115 3.89 -6.26 3.21
CA GLN A 115 3.49 -5.94 1.85
C GLN A 115 4.33 -6.70 0.83
N ILE A 116 3.67 -7.40 -0.09
CA ILE A 116 4.31 -8.00 -1.25
C ILE A 116 4.27 -6.98 -2.40
N PRO A 117 5.43 -6.53 -2.91
CA PRO A 117 5.49 -5.61 -4.05
C PRO A 117 4.84 -6.17 -5.31
N ALA A 118 4.35 -5.29 -6.18
CA ALA A 118 3.62 -5.66 -7.38
C ALA A 118 4.41 -6.59 -8.33
N PHE A 119 5.70 -6.37 -8.50
CA PHE A 119 6.53 -7.24 -9.34
C PHE A 119 6.72 -8.65 -8.77
N LEU A 120 6.56 -8.82 -7.45
CA LEU A 120 6.76 -10.10 -6.75
C LEU A 120 5.44 -10.82 -6.44
N CYS A 121 4.30 -10.26 -6.81
CA CYS A 121 2.98 -10.79 -6.45
C CYS A 121 2.72 -12.24 -6.92
N ARG A 122 3.45 -12.73 -7.92
CA ARG A 122 3.36 -14.11 -8.42
C ARG A 122 4.37 -15.07 -7.83
N GLN A 123 5.34 -14.60 -7.03
CA GLN A 123 6.35 -15.45 -6.39
C GLN A 123 5.69 -16.33 -5.32
N THR A 124 5.45 -17.60 -5.66
CA THR A 124 4.66 -18.51 -4.82
C THR A 124 5.25 -18.66 -3.43
N ASP A 125 6.54 -18.95 -3.35
CA ASP A 125 7.21 -19.21 -2.06
C ASP A 125 7.22 -17.98 -1.16
N LEU A 126 7.45 -16.77 -1.74
CA LEU A 126 7.42 -15.51 -0.99
C LEU A 126 6.01 -15.21 -0.46
N VAL A 127 4.97 -15.38 -1.30
CA VAL A 127 3.58 -15.15 -0.92
C VAL A 127 3.16 -16.12 0.19
N GLN A 128 3.48 -17.41 0.05
CA GLN A 128 3.14 -18.42 1.05
C GLN A 128 3.89 -18.18 2.37
N ALA A 129 5.19 -17.85 2.32
CA ALA A 129 5.96 -17.52 3.52
C ALA A 129 5.37 -16.32 4.26
N ALA A 130 4.93 -15.27 3.55
CA ALA A 130 4.26 -14.13 4.19
C ALA A 130 2.90 -14.55 4.81
N CYS A 131 2.11 -15.35 4.10
CA CYS A 131 0.79 -15.81 4.55
C CYS A 131 0.87 -16.78 5.74
N ALA A 132 1.97 -17.51 5.89
CA ALA A 132 2.20 -18.42 7.03
C ALA A 132 2.55 -17.66 8.34
N THR A 133 2.70 -16.34 8.29
CA THR A 133 2.96 -15.52 9.48
C THR A 133 1.66 -15.13 10.20
N ASP A 134 1.78 -14.60 11.42
CA ASP A 134 0.67 -14.01 12.16
C ASP A 134 0.31 -12.58 11.71
N LYS A 135 0.97 -12.08 10.66
CA LYS A 135 0.81 -10.71 10.14
C LYS A 135 -0.37 -10.58 9.17
N ILE A 136 -0.83 -9.36 9.02
CA ILE A 136 -1.67 -9.00 7.89
C ILE A 136 -0.80 -9.00 6.63
N VAL A 137 -1.28 -9.54 5.53
CA VAL A 137 -0.55 -9.55 4.26
C VAL A 137 -1.27 -8.68 3.25
N ASN A 138 -0.58 -7.67 2.71
CA ASN A 138 -1.07 -6.83 1.63
C ASN A 138 -0.35 -7.18 0.33
N ILE A 139 -1.05 -7.67 -0.69
CA ILE A 139 -0.45 -8.03 -1.97
C ILE A 139 -0.79 -6.96 -3.01
N LYS A 140 0.22 -6.26 -3.51
CA LYS A 140 0.04 -5.32 -4.62
C LYS A 140 -0.16 -6.08 -5.93
N LYS A 141 -1.28 -5.83 -6.62
CA LYS A 141 -1.54 -6.40 -7.94
C LYS A 141 -0.47 -5.96 -8.92
N GLY A 142 0.15 -6.90 -9.61
CA GLY A 142 1.11 -6.61 -10.68
C GLY A 142 0.47 -5.79 -11.80
N GLN A 143 1.21 -4.82 -12.35
CA GLN A 143 0.74 -3.97 -13.45
C GLN A 143 0.42 -4.76 -14.72
N PHE A 144 0.91 -5.98 -14.80
CA PHE A 144 0.75 -6.94 -15.90
C PHE A 144 -0.41 -7.93 -15.72
N LEU A 145 -1.12 -7.87 -14.57
CA LEU A 145 -2.21 -8.79 -14.25
C LEU A 145 -3.57 -8.19 -14.57
N ALA A 146 -4.45 -9.00 -15.13
CA ALA A 146 -5.86 -8.68 -15.14
C ALA A 146 -6.46 -8.77 -13.72
N PRO A 147 -7.52 -8.01 -13.41
CA PRO A 147 -8.16 -8.02 -12.08
C PRO A 147 -8.58 -9.42 -11.62
N TRP A 148 -9.13 -10.23 -12.54
CA TRP A 148 -9.58 -11.61 -12.26
C TRP A 148 -8.44 -12.61 -12.05
N ASP A 149 -7.22 -12.31 -12.52
CA ASP A 149 -6.05 -13.16 -12.32
C ASP A 149 -5.57 -13.14 -10.86
N MET A 150 -6.00 -12.14 -10.08
CA MET A 150 -5.77 -12.12 -8.62
C MET A 150 -6.35 -13.35 -7.93
N LYS A 151 -7.35 -14.02 -8.50
CA LYS A 151 -7.87 -15.29 -7.98
C LYS A 151 -6.77 -16.35 -7.85
N GLY A 152 -5.86 -16.42 -8.84
CA GLY A 152 -4.73 -17.36 -8.80
C GLY A 152 -3.71 -17.03 -7.71
N ILE A 153 -3.57 -15.75 -7.33
CA ILE A 153 -2.71 -15.33 -6.22
C ILE A 153 -3.41 -15.64 -4.89
N LEU A 154 -4.68 -15.28 -4.76
CA LEU A 154 -5.47 -15.54 -3.56
C LEU A 154 -5.53 -17.03 -3.20
N SER A 155 -5.51 -17.93 -4.19
CA SER A 155 -5.48 -19.38 -3.95
C SER A 155 -4.19 -19.91 -3.34
N LYS A 156 -3.16 -19.07 -3.18
CA LYS A 156 -1.90 -19.40 -2.49
C LYS A 156 -1.87 -18.92 -1.05
N CYS A 157 -2.92 -18.23 -0.60
CA CYS A 157 -2.95 -17.46 0.65
C CYS A 157 -3.88 -18.09 1.70
N ASP A 158 -4.15 -19.39 1.62
CA ASP A 158 -5.12 -20.07 2.50
C ASP A 158 -4.73 -20.00 3.99
N GLU A 159 -3.44 -19.82 4.31
CA GLU A 159 -2.93 -19.71 5.67
C GLU A 159 -2.94 -18.27 6.22
N ALA A 160 -3.25 -17.27 5.39
CA ALA A 160 -3.21 -15.88 5.81
C ALA A 160 -4.26 -15.58 6.88
N LYS A 161 -3.83 -15.00 8.01
CA LYS A 161 -4.70 -14.54 9.09
C LYS A 161 -5.65 -13.42 8.61
N GLU A 162 -5.12 -12.47 7.88
CA GLU A 162 -5.84 -11.39 7.20
C GLU A 162 -5.10 -11.03 5.92
N LEU A 163 -5.85 -10.86 4.83
CA LEU A 163 -5.28 -10.63 3.50
C LEU A 163 -5.96 -9.43 2.85
N TRP A 164 -5.16 -8.53 2.29
CA TRP A 164 -5.60 -7.41 1.46
C TRP A 164 -4.99 -7.50 0.07
N ILE A 165 -5.67 -6.95 -0.91
CA ILE A 165 -5.14 -6.80 -2.28
C ILE A 165 -5.14 -5.33 -2.66
N THR A 166 -4.08 -4.87 -3.33
CA THR A 166 -3.92 -3.46 -3.69
C THR A 166 -3.89 -3.28 -5.20
N GLU A 167 -4.83 -2.49 -5.73
CA GLU A 167 -4.77 -1.95 -7.09
C GLU A 167 -3.82 -0.76 -7.13
N ARG A 168 -2.97 -0.67 -8.16
CA ARG A 168 -1.93 0.36 -8.30
C ARG A 168 -1.69 0.81 -9.74
N GLY A 169 -2.63 0.58 -10.62
CA GLY A 169 -2.54 0.84 -12.05
C GLY A 169 -2.02 -0.35 -12.85
N THR A 170 -2.43 -0.39 -14.08
CA THR A 170 -2.09 -1.42 -15.09
C THR A 170 -1.27 -0.79 -16.19
N SER A 171 -0.26 -1.52 -16.72
CA SER A 171 0.56 -1.06 -17.83
C SER A 171 -0.28 -0.82 -19.07
N PHE A 172 -0.14 0.35 -19.67
CA PHE A 172 -0.81 0.73 -20.91
C PHE A 172 0.22 1.33 -21.88
N GLY A 173 0.75 0.50 -22.75
CA GLY A 173 1.90 0.84 -23.58
C GLY A 173 3.19 0.90 -22.76
N TYR A 174 4.16 1.70 -23.22
CA TYR A 174 5.45 1.88 -22.57
C TYR A 174 5.40 3.05 -21.57
N ASN A 175 6.04 2.88 -20.42
CA ASN A 175 6.24 3.91 -19.40
C ASN A 175 4.96 4.64 -18.95
N ASN A 176 3.80 4.00 -19.04
CA ASN A 176 2.52 4.57 -18.65
C ASN A 176 1.66 3.55 -17.91
N LEU A 177 0.88 4.05 -16.96
CA LEU A 177 -0.12 3.28 -16.23
C LEU A 177 -1.48 3.94 -16.37
N VAL A 178 -2.52 3.11 -16.33
CA VAL A 178 -3.91 3.55 -16.24
C VAL A 178 -4.60 2.83 -15.09
N VAL A 179 -5.60 3.48 -14.51
CA VAL A 179 -6.49 2.86 -13.52
C VAL A 179 -7.72 2.34 -14.25
N ASP A 180 -7.93 1.04 -14.18
CA ASP A 180 -9.15 0.41 -14.65
C ASP A 180 -10.17 0.34 -13.49
N PHE A 181 -11.10 1.28 -13.45
CA PHE A 181 -12.16 1.29 -12.44
C PHE A 181 -13.14 0.13 -12.58
N THR A 182 -13.32 -0.43 -13.77
CA THR A 182 -14.12 -1.66 -13.95
C THR A 182 -13.42 -2.85 -13.30
N GLY A 183 -12.09 -2.87 -13.34
CA GLY A 183 -11.28 -3.87 -12.65
C GLY A 183 -11.35 -3.74 -11.13
N ILE A 184 -11.40 -2.53 -10.59
CA ILE A 184 -11.60 -2.30 -9.15
C ILE A 184 -12.98 -2.81 -8.74
N ASP A 185 -14.03 -2.43 -9.47
CA ASP A 185 -15.40 -2.91 -9.22
C ASP A 185 -15.47 -4.45 -9.26
N TYR A 186 -14.82 -5.07 -10.25
CA TYR A 186 -14.73 -6.52 -10.33
C TYR A 186 -14.13 -7.12 -9.05
N MET A 187 -12.99 -6.59 -8.56
CA MET A 187 -12.32 -7.10 -7.36
C MET A 187 -13.18 -6.89 -6.10
N LEU A 188 -13.80 -5.72 -5.95
CA LEU A 188 -14.71 -5.42 -4.83
C LEU A 188 -15.90 -6.39 -4.79
N ASN A 189 -16.41 -6.80 -5.93
CA ASN A 189 -17.61 -7.66 -6.02
C ASN A 189 -17.30 -9.16 -6.01
N ASN A 190 -16.10 -9.59 -6.40
CA ASN A 190 -15.79 -11.01 -6.60
C ASN A 190 -14.81 -11.58 -5.57
N PHE A 191 -14.11 -10.74 -4.81
CA PHE A 191 -13.18 -11.21 -3.78
C PHE A 191 -13.68 -10.85 -2.37
N ARG A 192 -13.44 -11.75 -1.40
CA ARG A 192 -13.85 -11.58 0.00
C ARG A 192 -12.75 -10.95 0.86
N VAL A 193 -11.82 -10.27 0.24
CA VAL A 193 -10.72 -9.58 0.91
C VAL A 193 -10.84 -8.07 0.67
N PRO A 194 -10.41 -7.23 1.61
CA PRO A 194 -10.34 -5.79 1.38
C PRO A 194 -9.53 -5.45 0.14
N VAL A 195 -10.09 -4.56 -0.68
CA VAL A 195 -9.40 -3.95 -1.82
C VAL A 195 -8.85 -2.61 -1.39
N VAL A 196 -7.54 -2.44 -1.50
CA VAL A 196 -6.83 -1.18 -1.25
C VAL A 196 -6.59 -0.49 -2.59
N PHE A 197 -6.86 0.79 -2.68
CA PHE A 197 -6.51 1.60 -3.84
C PHE A 197 -5.25 2.41 -3.57
N ASP A 198 -4.17 2.12 -4.29
CA ASP A 198 -2.91 2.86 -4.26
C ASP A 198 -2.96 3.99 -5.28
N ALA A 199 -3.37 5.17 -4.86
CA ALA A 199 -3.49 6.33 -5.73
C ALA A 199 -2.12 6.92 -6.13
N THR A 200 -1.10 6.78 -5.26
CA THR A 200 0.24 7.31 -5.52
C THR A 200 0.92 6.59 -6.69
N HIS A 201 0.93 5.26 -6.66
CA HIS A 201 1.59 4.50 -7.71
C HIS A 201 0.73 4.37 -8.98
N SER A 202 -0.56 4.66 -8.91
CA SER A 202 -1.45 4.69 -10.07
C SER A 202 -1.14 5.82 -11.05
N VAL A 203 -0.50 6.90 -10.58
CA VAL A 203 -0.11 8.05 -11.41
C VAL A 203 1.37 8.02 -11.83
N GLN A 204 2.07 6.94 -11.50
CA GLN A 204 3.47 6.75 -11.82
C GLN A 204 3.66 6.56 -13.33
N LYS A 205 4.79 7.07 -13.85
CA LYS A 205 5.32 6.77 -15.19
C LYS A 205 6.63 5.98 -15.01
N PRO A 206 6.57 4.65 -14.97
CA PRO A 206 7.74 3.82 -14.70
C PRO A 206 8.86 4.09 -15.72
N GLY A 207 10.05 4.43 -15.24
CA GLY A 207 11.18 4.76 -16.12
C GLY A 207 11.02 6.04 -16.96
N GLY A 208 9.98 6.84 -16.72
CA GLY A 208 9.64 8.01 -17.54
C GLY A 208 10.66 9.15 -17.51
N LEU A 209 11.60 9.13 -16.55
CA LEU A 209 12.73 10.06 -16.44
C LEU A 209 14.08 9.36 -16.73
N GLY A 210 14.07 8.22 -17.44
CA GLY A 210 15.25 7.42 -17.72
C GLY A 210 15.76 6.63 -16.52
N GLY A 211 16.50 7.24 -15.61
CA GLY A 211 17.04 6.58 -14.41
C GLY A 211 16.08 6.51 -13.22
N SER A 212 14.90 7.11 -13.31
CA SER A 212 13.88 7.14 -12.25
C SER A 212 12.47 7.17 -12.83
N SER A 213 11.48 6.91 -11.97
CA SER A 213 10.07 7.04 -12.34
C SER A 213 9.64 8.50 -12.37
N GLY A 214 8.88 8.88 -13.41
CA GLY A 214 8.10 10.09 -13.45
C GLY A 214 6.69 9.86 -12.92
N GLY A 215 5.83 10.88 -13.02
CA GLY A 215 4.41 10.82 -12.63
C GLY A 215 3.80 12.20 -12.47
N ASN A 216 2.58 12.25 -11.95
CA ASN A 216 1.93 13.52 -11.63
C ASN A 216 1.01 13.38 -10.42
N ARG A 217 1.43 13.93 -9.28
CA ARG A 217 0.67 13.94 -8.01
C ARG A 217 -0.67 14.65 -8.08
N ASP A 218 -0.85 15.59 -9.02
CA ASP A 218 -2.08 16.38 -9.15
C ASP A 218 -3.31 15.50 -9.46
N TYR A 219 -3.10 14.31 -10.02
CA TYR A 219 -4.18 13.36 -10.30
C TYR A 219 -4.60 12.52 -9.08
N VAL A 220 -3.76 12.44 -8.04
CA VAL A 220 -4.02 11.61 -6.86
C VAL A 220 -5.36 11.94 -6.19
N PRO A 221 -5.70 13.22 -5.89
CA PRO A 221 -6.99 13.55 -5.26
C PRO A 221 -8.19 13.15 -6.11
N GLY A 222 -8.12 13.36 -7.43
CA GLY A 222 -9.18 12.98 -8.37
C GLY A 222 -9.43 11.47 -8.39
N LEU A 223 -8.37 10.68 -8.43
CA LEU A 223 -8.46 9.22 -8.39
C LEU A 223 -8.98 8.70 -7.04
N CYS A 224 -8.60 9.34 -5.93
CA CYS A 224 -9.15 8.99 -4.61
C CYS A 224 -10.66 9.21 -4.55
N ARG A 225 -11.15 10.37 -5.05
CA ARG A 225 -12.61 10.63 -5.11
C ARG A 225 -13.34 9.60 -5.97
N ALA A 226 -12.81 9.26 -7.14
CA ALA A 226 -13.41 8.27 -8.02
C ALA A 226 -13.46 6.87 -7.37
N ALA A 227 -12.38 6.45 -6.72
CA ALA A 227 -12.31 5.17 -6.01
C ALA A 227 -13.27 5.15 -4.81
N SER A 228 -13.36 6.25 -4.05
CA SER A 228 -14.34 6.39 -2.95
C SER A 228 -15.78 6.26 -3.46
N ALA A 229 -16.12 6.93 -4.55
CA ALA A 229 -17.45 6.87 -5.16
C ALA A 229 -17.80 5.46 -5.66
N LEU A 230 -16.81 4.63 -5.99
CA LEU A 230 -16.98 3.23 -6.35
C LEU A 230 -17.17 2.31 -5.13
N GLY A 231 -16.97 2.83 -3.92
CA GLY A 231 -17.09 2.08 -2.66
C GLY A 231 -15.77 1.50 -2.12
N VAL A 232 -14.62 1.98 -2.60
CA VAL A 232 -13.33 1.66 -1.98
C VAL A 232 -13.25 2.32 -0.61
N THR A 233 -12.92 1.53 0.41
CA THR A 233 -12.76 2.00 1.80
C THR A 233 -11.32 1.94 2.30
N ASN A 234 -10.39 1.41 1.52
CA ASN A 234 -8.99 1.31 1.92
C ASN A 234 -8.11 2.01 0.89
N PHE A 235 -7.27 2.94 1.34
CA PHE A 235 -6.41 3.75 0.47
C PHE A 235 -4.95 3.63 0.87
N PHE A 236 -4.07 3.71 -0.14
CA PHE A 236 -2.64 3.78 0.04
C PHE A 236 -2.12 5.07 -0.58
N LEU A 237 -1.44 5.89 0.23
CA LEU A 237 -0.96 7.22 -0.15
C LEU A 237 0.49 7.41 0.34
N GLU A 238 1.41 7.71 -0.56
CA GLU A 238 2.73 8.17 -0.12
C GLU A 238 2.71 9.68 0.07
N VAL A 239 3.24 10.14 1.20
CA VAL A 239 3.25 11.54 1.60
C VAL A 239 4.63 11.96 2.08
N HIS A 240 5.03 13.18 1.79
CA HIS A 240 6.31 13.71 2.19
C HIS A 240 6.23 15.23 2.41
N PRO A 241 6.93 15.81 3.40
CA PRO A 241 6.94 17.27 3.59
C PRO A 241 7.55 18.01 2.40
N ASP A 242 8.54 17.41 1.74
CA ASP A 242 9.19 17.95 0.53
C ASP A 242 9.37 16.82 -0.52
N PRO A 243 8.30 16.46 -1.25
CA PRO A 243 8.36 15.36 -2.21
C PRO A 243 9.38 15.56 -3.35
N ASP A 244 9.64 16.81 -3.72
CA ASP A 244 10.49 17.12 -4.86
C ASP A 244 11.97 16.78 -4.57
N ASN A 245 12.36 16.72 -3.30
CA ASN A 245 13.69 16.32 -2.83
C ASN A 245 13.74 14.91 -2.20
N ALA A 246 12.63 14.18 -2.25
CA ALA A 246 12.56 12.83 -1.69
C ALA A 246 13.43 11.83 -2.47
N PRO A 247 13.99 10.79 -1.82
CA PRO A 247 14.89 9.84 -2.46
C PRO A 247 14.20 8.90 -3.46
N SER A 248 12.86 8.82 -3.46
CA SER A 248 12.05 7.96 -4.32
C SER A 248 10.67 8.54 -4.57
N ASP A 249 10.13 8.27 -5.77
CA ASP A 249 8.74 8.52 -6.19
C ASP A 249 8.23 9.98 -5.98
N GLY A 250 9.15 10.93 -5.84
CA GLY A 250 8.85 12.35 -5.60
C GLY A 250 7.72 12.91 -6.46
N PRO A 251 7.72 12.72 -7.79
CA PRO A 251 6.66 13.24 -8.65
C PRO A 251 5.25 12.71 -8.35
N ASN A 252 5.13 11.59 -7.62
CA ASN A 252 3.86 10.93 -7.34
C ASN A 252 3.36 11.17 -5.92
N MET A 253 4.27 11.47 -4.98
CA MET A 253 3.92 11.63 -3.57
C MET A 253 3.12 12.92 -3.35
N LEU A 254 2.09 12.84 -2.52
CA LEU A 254 1.40 14.01 -2.00
C LEU A 254 2.33 14.84 -1.11
N ARG A 255 2.15 16.16 -1.13
CA ARG A 255 2.69 17.01 -0.07
C ARG A 255 1.95 16.72 1.23
N LEU A 256 2.67 16.68 2.32
CA LEU A 256 2.06 16.44 3.64
C LEU A 256 0.98 17.48 3.97
N ASP A 257 1.16 18.72 3.51
CA ASP A 257 0.20 19.82 3.68
C ASP A 257 -1.11 19.58 2.90
N ASP A 258 -1.09 18.81 1.80
CA ASP A 258 -2.27 18.51 0.99
C ASP A 258 -3.03 17.25 1.49
N PHE A 259 -2.44 16.50 2.41
CA PHE A 259 -2.96 15.21 2.86
C PHE A 259 -4.35 15.34 3.50
N GLU A 260 -4.58 16.39 4.32
CA GLU A 260 -5.86 16.58 4.99
C GLU A 260 -7.02 16.78 4.01
N SER A 261 -6.81 17.53 2.94
CA SER A 261 -7.86 17.76 1.95
C SER A 261 -8.27 16.45 1.25
N VAL A 262 -7.30 15.57 0.97
CA VAL A 262 -7.56 14.27 0.35
C VAL A 262 -8.29 13.33 1.31
N VAL A 263 -7.89 13.30 2.59
CA VAL A 263 -8.58 12.49 3.62
C VAL A 263 -10.02 12.96 3.83
N ALA A 264 -10.26 14.28 3.87
CA ALA A 264 -11.59 14.87 3.99
C ALA A 264 -12.50 14.49 2.82
N ASP A 265 -12.00 14.58 1.58
CA ASP A 265 -12.74 14.16 0.38
C ASP A 265 -13.10 12.67 0.46
N ILE A 266 -12.14 11.81 0.78
CA ILE A 266 -12.35 10.37 0.93
C ILE A 266 -13.41 10.08 1.99
N ALA A 267 -13.30 10.68 3.18
CA ALA A 267 -14.23 10.46 4.28
C ALA A 267 -15.64 10.94 3.94
N THR A 268 -15.76 12.12 3.32
CA THR A 268 -17.05 12.71 2.92
C THR A 268 -17.77 11.84 1.91
N ILE A 269 -17.07 11.36 0.87
CA ILE A 269 -17.69 10.54 -0.18
C ILE A 269 -18.06 9.17 0.40
N ASN A 270 -17.19 8.53 1.18
CA ASN A 270 -17.50 7.23 1.79
C ASN A 270 -18.67 7.28 2.79
N ALA A 271 -18.98 8.44 3.35
CA ALA A 271 -20.14 8.61 4.25
C ALA A 271 -21.48 8.57 3.52
N VAL A 272 -21.51 8.72 2.19
CA VAL A 272 -22.75 8.80 1.38
C VAL A 272 -22.89 7.66 0.36
N VAL A 273 -21.90 6.78 0.22
CA VAL A 273 -21.88 5.62 -0.67
C VAL A 273 -22.05 4.32 0.13
#